data_3909cbe69c97c141ae3e79388ff001f1
#
_entry.id   3909cbe69c97c141ae3e79388ff001f1
#
_cell.length_a   1.000
_cell.length_b   1.000
_cell.length_c   1.000
_cell.angle_alpha   90.00
_cell.angle_beta   90.00
_cell.angle_gamma   90.00
#
_symmetry.space_group_name_H-M   'P 1'
#
loop_
_entity.id
_entity.type
_entity.pdbx_description
1 polymer ?
#
loop_
_entity_poly.entity_id
_entity_poly.type
_entity_poly.pdbx_seq_one_letter_code
_entity_poly.pdbx_strand_id
1 'polypeptide(L)'
;MNINPLGMPDTVKGAIAKAITHCDQYPDPTCAKLKQTLAQEFAVKRYDVSERDILLGNGASELFMAIVHAIRPRRAVIPAPSFSGYEYAMQAVDGEIAYCLLAEAEGFDPDFCQERLVAMLTAETDILFLANPNNPTGKLMSEVNVHHLLDHCREQGIFVVMDECFIDFCADAESALRWVKKYENLMVVQAFTKIYAIPGLRLGYLVCGNKSLREKIARNLPEWNVSVIAQEAGATAARARAYVTRTQKYVQRQRAFLEAALTDFGFRVCESSANFILFYTELPLYKMLLKKKILIRDCSNYEGLTQGYYRIAVKREEENRQLLKMIGECIENN
;
A
#
# COMPACT_ATOMS: atom_id res chain seq x y z
N MET A 1 10.61 -6.33 6.19
CA MET A 1 10.03 -5.47 5.13
C MET A 1 9.06 -6.29 4.29
N ASN A 2 7.86 -5.74 3.99
CA ASN A 2 6.81 -6.43 3.23
C ASN A 2 7.07 -6.32 1.72
N ILE A 3 8.07 -7.05 1.25
CA ILE A 3 8.53 -7.05 -0.14
C ILE A 3 8.32 -8.44 -0.72
N ASN A 4 8.03 -8.51 -2.02
CA ASN A 4 7.80 -9.76 -2.72
C ASN A 4 8.90 -10.79 -2.45
N PRO A 5 8.57 -11.98 -1.92
CA PRO A 5 9.54 -13.02 -1.60
C PRO A 5 10.25 -13.61 -2.83
N LEU A 6 9.67 -13.48 -4.04
CA LEU A 6 10.28 -13.97 -5.27
C LEU A 6 11.45 -13.10 -5.76
N GLY A 7 11.62 -11.90 -5.15
CA GLY A 7 12.68 -10.96 -5.51
C GLY A 7 12.37 -10.15 -6.77
N MET A 8 13.34 -9.40 -7.27
CA MET A 8 13.20 -8.58 -8.48
C MET A 8 13.14 -9.48 -9.73
N PRO A 9 12.18 -9.26 -10.67
CA PRO A 9 12.14 -10.00 -11.94
C PRO A 9 13.43 -9.82 -12.75
N ASP A 10 13.91 -10.88 -13.41
CA ASP A 10 15.16 -10.80 -14.19
C ASP A 10 15.05 -9.84 -15.37
N THR A 11 13.88 -9.71 -15.97
CA THR A 11 13.62 -8.70 -17.01
C THR A 11 13.80 -7.28 -16.49
N VAL A 12 13.39 -7.00 -15.25
CA VAL A 12 13.56 -5.70 -14.60
C VAL A 12 15.04 -5.47 -14.26
N LYS A 13 15.77 -6.49 -13.76
CA LYS A 13 17.23 -6.41 -13.54
C LYS A 13 17.96 -6.06 -14.83
N GLY A 14 17.59 -6.70 -15.93
CA GLY A 14 18.17 -6.42 -17.23
C GLY A 14 17.87 -5.01 -17.74
N ALA A 15 16.66 -4.49 -17.49
CA ALA A 15 16.30 -3.11 -17.83
C ALA A 15 17.11 -2.09 -17.01
N ILE A 16 17.29 -2.34 -15.70
CA ILE A 16 18.13 -1.51 -14.82
C ILE A 16 19.58 -1.49 -15.33
N ALA A 17 20.15 -2.65 -15.63
CA ALA A 17 21.53 -2.75 -16.11
C ALA A 17 21.77 -1.95 -17.41
N LYS A 18 20.78 -1.94 -18.30
CA LYS A 18 20.81 -1.12 -19.51
C LYS A 18 20.64 0.36 -19.22
N ALA A 19 19.74 0.71 -18.30
CA ALA A 19 19.42 2.11 -17.98
C ALA A 19 20.61 2.84 -17.32
N ILE A 20 21.52 2.14 -16.65
CA ILE A 20 22.71 2.72 -16.03
C ILE A 20 23.56 3.48 -17.06
N THR A 21 23.60 3.04 -18.34
CA THR A 21 24.37 3.71 -19.40
C THR A 21 23.81 5.07 -19.81
N HIS A 22 22.64 5.44 -19.31
CA HIS A 22 21.95 6.72 -19.58
C HIS A 22 21.88 7.63 -18.34
N CYS A 23 22.58 7.27 -17.26
CA CYS A 23 22.54 8.06 -16.01
C CYS A 23 23.35 9.37 -16.10
N ASP A 24 24.09 9.61 -17.16
CA ASP A 24 24.75 10.87 -17.52
C ASP A 24 23.78 11.91 -18.12
N GLN A 25 22.53 11.54 -18.33
CA GLN A 25 21.47 12.39 -18.90
C GLN A 25 20.36 12.61 -17.86
N TYR A 26 19.70 13.77 -17.94
CA TYR A 26 18.47 14.00 -17.19
C TYR A 26 17.37 13.03 -17.64
N PRO A 27 16.53 12.52 -16.72
CA PRO A 27 15.39 11.71 -17.07
C PRO A 27 14.35 12.52 -17.87
N ASP A 28 13.46 11.81 -18.59
CA ASP A 28 12.28 12.45 -19.18
C ASP A 28 11.38 13.01 -18.05
N PRO A 29 11.19 14.36 -17.96
CA PRO A 29 10.38 14.96 -16.89
C PRO A 29 8.90 14.57 -16.97
N THR A 30 8.45 14.15 -18.15
CA THR A 30 7.06 13.72 -18.38
C THR A 30 6.82 12.25 -18.08
N CYS A 31 7.88 11.44 -17.99
CA CYS A 31 7.83 9.98 -17.88
C CYS A 31 6.94 9.33 -18.95
N ALA A 32 6.96 9.85 -20.19
CA ALA A 32 6.01 9.53 -21.26
C ALA A 32 5.94 8.02 -21.53
N LYS A 33 7.09 7.36 -21.70
CA LYS A 33 7.18 5.91 -21.97
C LYS A 33 6.52 5.08 -20.86
N LEU A 34 6.76 5.43 -19.59
CA LEU A 34 6.19 4.70 -18.46
C LEU A 34 4.69 4.94 -18.35
N LYS A 35 4.21 6.18 -18.51
CA LYS A 35 2.78 6.50 -18.51
C LYS A 35 2.03 5.78 -19.63
N GLN A 36 2.60 5.78 -20.84
CA GLN A 36 2.05 5.04 -21.98
C GLN A 36 1.94 3.55 -21.68
N THR A 37 2.99 2.97 -21.12
CA THR A 37 2.99 1.56 -20.74
C THR A 37 1.91 1.26 -19.72
N LEU A 38 1.78 2.07 -18.66
CA LEU A 38 0.74 1.92 -17.64
C LEU A 38 -0.66 2.02 -18.25
N ALA A 39 -0.92 3.02 -19.10
CA ALA A 39 -2.21 3.19 -19.76
C ALA A 39 -2.57 1.97 -20.64
N GLN A 40 -1.59 1.40 -21.36
CA GLN A 40 -1.78 0.17 -22.12
C GLN A 40 -2.14 -1.02 -21.22
N GLU A 41 -1.46 -1.18 -20.08
CA GLU A 41 -1.75 -2.24 -19.11
C GLU A 41 -3.12 -2.07 -18.44
N PHE A 42 -3.53 -0.82 -18.16
CA PHE A 42 -4.86 -0.50 -17.63
C PHE A 42 -5.97 -0.79 -18.65
N ALA A 43 -5.75 -0.49 -19.93
CA ALA A 43 -6.68 -0.82 -21.00
C ALA A 43 -6.90 -2.34 -21.13
N VAL A 44 -5.86 -3.16 -20.93
CA VAL A 44 -6.02 -4.63 -20.89
C VAL A 44 -6.88 -5.08 -19.71
N LYS A 45 -6.79 -4.41 -18.56
CA LYS A 45 -7.63 -4.63 -17.38
C LYS A 45 -9.01 -3.96 -17.51
N ARG A 46 -9.29 -3.30 -18.65
CA ARG A 46 -10.53 -2.55 -18.93
C ARG A 46 -10.77 -1.37 -17.97
N TYR A 47 -9.70 -0.76 -17.46
CA TYR A 47 -9.78 0.51 -16.73
C TYR A 47 -9.73 1.66 -17.74
N ASP A 48 -10.66 2.61 -17.62
CA ASP A 48 -10.69 3.84 -18.43
C ASP A 48 -9.70 4.86 -17.87
N VAL A 49 -8.42 4.58 -18.03
CA VAL A 49 -7.30 5.41 -17.57
C VAL A 49 -6.35 5.69 -18.72
N SER A 50 -6.14 6.96 -19.02
CA SER A 50 -5.19 7.43 -20.03
C SER A 50 -3.87 7.89 -19.39
N GLU A 51 -2.84 8.06 -20.22
CA GLU A 51 -1.54 8.61 -19.80
C GLU A 51 -1.68 9.95 -19.06
N ARG A 52 -2.68 10.76 -19.47
CA ARG A 52 -2.94 12.07 -18.90
C ARG A 52 -3.46 12.02 -17.48
N ASP A 53 -4.02 10.89 -17.05
CA ASP A 53 -4.59 10.70 -15.73
C ASP A 53 -3.54 10.29 -14.69
N ILE A 54 -2.30 10.02 -15.15
CA ILE A 54 -1.22 9.41 -14.35
C ILE A 54 -0.18 10.48 -13.97
N LEU A 55 0.17 10.52 -12.68
CA LEU A 55 1.37 11.19 -12.16
C LEU A 55 2.33 10.15 -11.59
N LEU A 56 3.63 10.34 -11.83
CA LEU A 56 4.69 9.48 -11.31
C LEU A 56 5.36 10.17 -10.12
N GLY A 57 5.74 9.37 -9.12
CA GLY A 57 6.42 9.86 -7.93
C GLY A 57 7.60 8.98 -7.53
N ASN A 58 8.48 9.56 -6.77
CA ASN A 58 9.63 8.87 -6.16
C ASN A 58 9.19 7.98 -5.00
N GLY A 59 8.29 7.04 -5.31
CA GLY A 59 7.50 6.21 -4.41
C GLY A 59 6.19 6.87 -3.98
N ALA A 60 5.30 6.09 -3.37
CA ALA A 60 4.00 6.56 -2.90
C ALA A 60 4.10 7.69 -1.85
N SER A 61 5.16 7.69 -1.04
CA SER A 61 5.34 8.71 0.01
C SER A 61 5.48 10.13 -0.56
N GLU A 62 6.18 10.30 -1.69
CA GLU A 62 6.26 11.59 -2.37
C GLU A 62 4.89 12.02 -2.89
N LEU A 63 4.10 11.08 -3.39
CA LEU A 63 2.75 11.35 -3.88
C LEU A 63 1.81 11.79 -2.76
N PHE A 64 1.85 11.15 -1.58
CA PHE A 64 1.07 11.60 -0.42
C PHE A 64 1.45 13.02 0.00
N MET A 65 2.74 13.35 0.03
CA MET A 65 3.20 14.72 0.29
C MET A 65 2.68 15.71 -0.76
N ALA A 66 2.78 15.39 -2.04
CA ALA A 66 2.30 16.25 -3.12
C ALA A 66 0.77 16.46 -3.05
N ILE A 67 0.00 15.44 -2.67
CA ILE A 67 -1.45 15.52 -2.47
C ILE A 67 -1.78 16.53 -1.36
N VAL A 68 -1.20 16.37 -0.16
CA VAL A 68 -1.53 17.24 0.98
C VAL A 68 -1.08 18.68 0.74
N HIS A 69 0.07 18.90 0.09
CA HIS A 69 0.50 20.25 -0.28
C HIS A 69 -0.40 20.91 -1.35
N ALA A 70 -0.96 20.11 -2.27
CA ALA A 70 -1.89 20.61 -3.28
C ALA A 70 -3.27 20.95 -2.72
N ILE A 71 -3.80 20.12 -1.81
CA ILE A 71 -5.14 20.27 -1.22
C ILE A 71 -5.10 21.17 0.00
N ARG A 72 -4.04 21.10 0.82
CA ARG A 72 -3.90 21.75 2.13
C ARG A 72 -5.08 21.42 3.05
N PRO A 73 -5.35 20.15 3.32
CA PRO A 73 -6.46 19.75 4.14
C PRO A 73 -6.25 20.21 5.58
N ARG A 74 -7.30 20.78 6.19
CA ARG A 74 -7.31 21.14 7.59
C ARG A 74 -7.59 19.92 8.47
N ARG A 75 -8.44 19.02 7.99
CA ARG A 75 -8.83 17.82 8.71
C ARG A 75 -8.86 16.58 7.81
N ALA A 76 -8.16 15.53 8.25
CA ALA A 76 -8.20 14.20 7.63
C ALA A 76 -8.94 13.21 8.53
N VAL A 77 -9.62 12.25 7.92
CA VAL A 77 -10.08 11.02 8.59
C VAL A 77 -9.22 9.86 8.10
N ILE A 78 -8.76 9.02 9.03
CA ILE A 78 -7.90 7.87 8.76
C ILE A 78 -8.43 6.65 9.55
N PRO A 79 -8.86 5.55 8.91
CA PRO A 79 -9.09 4.29 9.61
C PRO A 79 -7.78 3.81 10.23
N ALA A 80 -7.80 3.45 11.52
CA ALA A 80 -6.60 3.01 12.25
C ALA A 80 -6.85 1.65 12.95
N PRO A 81 -5.84 0.78 13.01
CA PRO A 81 -4.43 1.03 12.68
C PRO A 81 -4.19 1.21 11.17
N SER A 82 -3.29 2.11 10.80
CA SER A 82 -2.98 2.41 9.40
C SER A 82 -1.50 2.78 9.17
N PHE A 83 -1.12 2.97 7.92
CA PHE A 83 0.24 3.35 7.56
C PHE A 83 0.56 4.78 8.02
N SER A 84 1.61 4.95 8.82
CA SER A 84 2.03 6.24 9.39
C SER A 84 2.45 7.30 8.37
N GLY A 85 2.58 6.94 7.10
CA GLY A 85 2.92 7.90 6.04
C GLY A 85 1.82 8.92 5.77
N TYR A 86 0.56 8.62 6.08
CA TYR A 86 -0.54 9.58 5.95
C TYR A 86 -0.48 10.64 7.05
N GLU A 87 -0.24 10.19 8.29
CA GLU A 87 0.01 11.08 9.42
C GLU A 87 1.21 12.00 9.15
N TYR A 88 2.33 11.42 8.70
CA TYR A 88 3.51 12.19 8.33
C TYR A 88 3.21 13.25 7.25
N ALA A 89 2.39 12.90 6.25
CA ALA A 89 2.01 13.86 5.21
C ALA A 89 1.10 14.97 5.78
N MET A 90 0.12 14.64 6.63
CA MET A 90 -0.76 15.62 7.26
C MET A 90 -0.01 16.59 8.17
N GLN A 91 0.97 16.10 8.95
CA GLN A 91 1.83 16.94 9.79
C GLN A 91 2.61 17.98 8.99
N ALA A 92 2.97 17.69 7.73
CA ALA A 92 3.70 18.64 6.88
C ALA A 92 2.88 19.87 6.45
N VAL A 93 1.57 19.84 6.67
CA VAL A 93 0.64 20.94 6.38
C VAL A 93 -0.15 21.40 7.61
N ASP A 94 0.30 21.01 8.80
CA ASP A 94 -0.33 21.30 10.10
C ASP A 94 -1.81 20.88 10.15
N GLY A 95 -2.18 19.81 9.44
CA GLY A 95 -3.53 19.30 9.37
C GLY A 95 -3.89 18.41 10.56
N GLU A 96 -5.13 18.53 11.03
CA GLU A 96 -5.68 17.68 12.08
C GLU A 96 -6.02 16.29 11.56
N ILE A 97 -5.89 15.28 12.43
CA ILE A 97 -6.21 13.88 12.10
C ILE A 97 -7.27 13.37 13.09
N ALA A 98 -8.36 12.84 12.55
CA ALA A 98 -9.34 12.08 13.29
C ALA A 98 -9.22 10.59 12.91
N TYR A 99 -8.98 9.72 13.88
CA TYR A 99 -8.86 8.29 13.65
C TYR A 99 -10.18 7.57 13.83
N CYS A 100 -10.60 6.80 12.81
CA CYS A 100 -11.68 5.83 12.92
C CYS A 100 -11.08 4.47 13.32
N LEU A 101 -11.20 4.09 14.61
CA LEU A 101 -10.57 2.87 15.09
C LEU A 101 -11.28 1.62 14.55
N LEU A 102 -10.51 0.74 13.94
CA LEU A 102 -10.92 -0.62 13.59
C LEU A 102 -10.84 -1.48 14.86
N ALA A 103 -11.91 -2.18 15.21
CA ALA A 103 -11.95 -2.95 16.43
C ALA A 103 -11.37 -4.36 16.24
N GLU A 104 -10.57 -4.82 17.20
CA GLU A 104 -10.07 -6.20 17.21
C GLU A 104 -11.20 -7.23 17.26
N ALA A 105 -12.25 -6.94 18.03
CA ALA A 105 -13.44 -7.80 18.14
C ALA A 105 -14.16 -8.01 16.80
N GLU A 106 -13.95 -7.09 15.86
CA GLU A 106 -14.44 -7.12 14.47
C GLU A 106 -13.36 -7.62 13.51
N GLY A 107 -12.25 -8.21 14.01
CA GLY A 107 -11.11 -8.70 13.22
C GLY A 107 -10.36 -7.61 12.47
N PHE A 108 -10.43 -6.35 12.92
CA PHE A 108 -9.91 -5.18 12.22
C PHE A 108 -10.45 -5.04 10.78
N ASP A 109 -11.65 -5.55 10.53
CA ASP A 109 -12.27 -5.52 9.22
C ASP A 109 -12.88 -4.12 8.96
N PRO A 110 -12.46 -3.43 7.89
CA PRO A 110 -12.95 -2.09 7.59
C PRO A 110 -14.44 -2.06 7.24
N ASP A 111 -15.03 -3.18 6.82
CA ASP A 111 -16.44 -3.26 6.51
C ASP A 111 -17.33 -3.10 7.75
N PHE A 112 -16.89 -3.59 8.91
CA PHE A 112 -17.63 -3.42 10.15
C PHE A 112 -17.56 -2.01 10.75
N CYS A 113 -16.58 -1.20 10.35
CA CYS A 113 -16.47 0.17 10.83
C CYS A 113 -17.18 1.20 9.94
N GLN A 114 -17.83 0.78 8.86
CA GLN A 114 -18.35 1.68 7.82
C GLN A 114 -19.30 2.75 8.39
N GLU A 115 -20.26 2.40 9.23
CA GLU A 115 -21.19 3.36 9.82
C GLU A 115 -20.46 4.41 10.67
N ARG A 116 -19.48 3.98 11.48
CA ARG A 116 -18.63 4.88 12.28
C ARG A 116 -17.80 5.81 11.39
N LEU A 117 -17.25 5.25 10.32
CA LEU A 117 -16.45 6.01 9.36
C LEU A 117 -17.30 7.07 8.65
N VAL A 118 -18.48 6.70 8.13
CA VAL A 118 -19.43 7.64 7.50
C VAL A 118 -19.85 8.75 8.47
N ALA A 119 -20.11 8.44 9.73
CA ALA A 119 -20.48 9.43 10.74
C ALA A 119 -19.35 10.45 11.01
N MET A 120 -18.09 10.09 10.80
CA MET A 120 -16.94 11.00 10.95
C MET A 120 -16.67 11.83 9.70
N LEU A 121 -17.16 11.40 8.54
CA LEU A 121 -16.96 12.06 7.23
C LEU A 121 -18.04 13.15 7.04
N THR A 122 -17.85 14.27 7.70
CA THR A 122 -18.74 15.44 7.66
C THR A 122 -18.14 16.55 6.79
N ALA A 123 -18.89 17.63 6.58
CA ALA A 123 -18.43 18.82 5.85
C ALA A 123 -17.18 19.50 6.45
N GLU A 124 -16.79 19.13 7.69
CA GLU A 124 -15.53 19.59 8.31
C GLU A 124 -14.32 18.74 7.89
N THR A 125 -14.54 17.60 7.24
CA THR A 125 -13.48 16.72 6.76
C THR A 125 -13.09 17.11 5.35
N ASP A 126 -11.81 17.37 5.11
CA ASP A 126 -11.32 17.73 3.78
C ASP A 126 -10.82 16.49 3.00
N ILE A 127 -10.29 15.47 3.70
CA ILE A 127 -9.67 14.31 3.06
C ILE A 127 -9.85 13.02 3.88
N LEU A 128 -10.11 11.92 3.19
CA LEU A 128 -10.07 10.56 3.70
C LEU A 128 -8.85 9.83 3.12
N PHE A 129 -8.00 9.26 3.98
CA PHE A 129 -6.99 8.27 3.55
C PHE A 129 -7.50 6.87 3.85
N LEU A 130 -7.58 6.03 2.82
CA LEU A 130 -8.04 4.66 2.92
C LEU A 130 -7.03 3.72 2.25
N ALA A 131 -6.41 2.82 3.02
CA ALA A 131 -5.54 1.79 2.48
C ALA A 131 -6.37 0.54 2.12
N ASN A 132 -6.21 0.03 0.90
CA ASN A 132 -6.91 -1.16 0.44
C ASN A 132 -6.00 -2.06 -0.43
N PRO A 133 -5.44 -3.16 0.12
CA PRO A 133 -5.63 -3.66 1.50
C PRO A 133 -4.99 -2.76 2.56
N ASN A 134 -5.59 -2.76 3.75
CA ASN A 134 -5.08 -1.98 4.86
C ASN A 134 -3.73 -2.51 5.37
N ASN A 135 -2.86 -1.62 5.78
CA ASN A 135 -1.57 -1.92 6.42
C ASN A 135 -1.57 -1.30 7.83
N PRO A 136 -1.56 -2.09 8.92
CA PRO A 136 -0.91 -3.41 9.04
C PRO A 136 -1.82 -4.64 8.99
N THR A 137 -3.14 -4.52 8.85
CA THR A 137 -4.07 -5.65 9.02
C THR A 137 -4.12 -6.60 7.82
N GLY A 138 -3.87 -6.08 6.61
CA GLY A 138 -3.99 -6.83 5.36
C GLY A 138 -5.44 -7.05 4.90
N LYS A 139 -6.42 -6.46 5.60
CA LYS A 139 -7.84 -6.55 5.25
C LYS A 139 -8.18 -5.72 4.02
N LEU A 140 -9.10 -6.23 3.22
CA LEU A 140 -9.73 -5.52 2.10
C LEU A 140 -11.09 -4.99 2.54
N MET A 141 -11.45 -3.80 2.11
CA MET A 141 -12.82 -3.32 2.16
C MET A 141 -13.58 -3.87 0.96
N SER A 142 -14.83 -4.26 1.17
CA SER A 142 -15.71 -4.74 0.09
C SER A 142 -15.99 -3.65 -0.94
N GLU A 143 -16.20 -4.05 -2.17
CA GLU A 143 -16.54 -3.12 -3.26
C GLU A 143 -17.76 -2.27 -2.95
N VAL A 144 -18.77 -2.88 -2.35
CA VAL A 144 -20.03 -2.20 -1.96
C VAL A 144 -19.73 -1.06 -0.99
N ASN A 145 -18.90 -1.32 0.03
CA ASN A 145 -18.55 -0.34 1.04
C ASN A 145 -17.62 0.74 0.49
N VAL A 146 -16.69 0.38 -0.39
CA VAL A 146 -15.88 1.38 -1.12
C VAL A 146 -16.78 2.32 -1.92
N HIS A 147 -17.75 1.81 -2.68
CA HIS A 147 -18.69 2.63 -3.45
C HIS A 147 -19.50 3.56 -2.56
N HIS A 148 -20.05 3.03 -1.47
CA HIS A 148 -20.83 3.83 -0.53
C HIS A 148 -20.01 4.99 0.07
N LEU A 149 -18.76 4.73 0.45
CA LEU A 149 -17.85 5.78 0.94
C LEU A 149 -17.52 6.81 -0.14
N LEU A 150 -17.26 6.38 -1.37
CA LEU A 150 -16.97 7.29 -2.48
C LEU A 150 -18.16 8.19 -2.82
N ASP A 151 -19.38 7.65 -2.81
CA ASP A 151 -20.61 8.43 -3.03
C ASP A 151 -20.81 9.44 -1.90
N HIS A 152 -20.71 9.01 -0.63
CA HIS A 152 -20.81 9.89 0.54
C HIS A 152 -19.75 11.00 0.52
N CYS A 153 -18.47 10.65 0.31
CA CYS A 153 -17.39 11.64 0.23
C CYS A 153 -17.60 12.65 -0.91
N ARG A 154 -18.12 12.21 -2.05
CA ARG A 154 -18.46 13.12 -3.16
C ARG A 154 -19.54 14.11 -2.76
N GLU A 155 -20.60 13.65 -2.10
CA GLU A 155 -21.71 14.49 -1.62
C GLU A 155 -21.26 15.52 -0.57
N GLN A 156 -20.33 15.14 0.29
CA GLN A 156 -19.75 16.02 1.31
C GLN A 156 -18.59 16.89 0.81
N GLY A 157 -18.13 16.71 -0.44
CA GLY A 157 -16.99 17.45 -1.00
C GLY A 157 -15.62 16.99 -0.45
N ILE A 158 -15.55 15.78 0.10
CA ILE A 158 -14.35 15.21 0.70
C ILE A 158 -13.49 14.54 -0.37
N PHE A 159 -12.18 14.81 -0.39
CA PHE A 159 -11.23 14.08 -1.22
C PHE A 159 -10.92 12.69 -0.64
N VAL A 160 -10.76 11.71 -1.52
CA VAL A 160 -10.41 10.34 -1.12
C VAL A 160 -9.07 9.94 -1.73
N VAL A 161 -8.14 9.56 -0.87
CA VAL A 161 -6.88 8.93 -1.26
C VAL A 161 -6.98 7.44 -0.98
N MET A 162 -7.10 6.64 -2.04
CA MET A 162 -7.08 5.17 -1.97
C MET A 162 -5.64 4.69 -2.14
N ASP A 163 -5.02 4.21 -1.06
CA ASP A 163 -3.68 3.60 -1.11
C ASP A 163 -3.79 2.11 -1.45
N GLU A 164 -3.42 1.78 -2.66
CA GLU A 164 -3.41 0.41 -3.18
C GLU A 164 -1.98 -0.13 -3.37
N CYS A 165 -1.01 0.32 -2.58
CA CYS A 165 0.39 -0.15 -2.69
C CYS A 165 0.58 -1.66 -2.53
N PHE A 166 -0.41 -2.38 -2.01
CA PHE A 166 -0.38 -3.82 -1.82
C PHE A 166 -1.44 -4.59 -2.61
N ILE A 167 -2.27 -3.91 -3.42
CA ILE A 167 -3.40 -4.53 -4.15
C ILE A 167 -2.96 -5.65 -5.09
N ASP A 168 -1.80 -5.51 -5.73
CA ASP A 168 -1.28 -6.51 -6.68
C ASP A 168 -0.92 -7.86 -6.02
N PHE A 169 -0.89 -7.96 -4.70
CA PHE A 169 -0.76 -9.24 -3.99
C PHE A 169 -2.09 -9.97 -3.81
N CYS A 170 -3.20 -9.28 -3.98
CA CYS A 170 -4.56 -9.79 -3.76
C CYS A 170 -5.16 -10.27 -5.08
N ALA A 171 -5.28 -11.58 -5.27
CA ALA A 171 -5.70 -12.16 -6.55
C ALA A 171 -7.14 -11.80 -6.94
N ASP A 172 -8.04 -11.71 -5.94
CA ASP A 172 -9.47 -11.52 -6.12
C ASP A 172 -9.92 -10.08 -5.84
N ALA A 173 -8.96 -9.15 -5.65
CA ALA A 173 -9.28 -7.76 -5.39
C ALA A 173 -9.34 -6.95 -6.69
N GLU A 174 -10.36 -6.10 -6.77
CA GLU A 174 -10.51 -5.13 -7.84
C GLU A 174 -9.98 -3.76 -7.40
N SER A 175 -9.24 -3.11 -8.29
CA SER A 175 -8.69 -1.79 -8.04
C SER A 175 -9.73 -0.68 -8.20
N ALA A 176 -9.68 0.33 -7.33
CA ALA A 176 -10.46 1.55 -7.46
C ALA A 176 -10.10 2.39 -8.71
N LEU A 177 -9.05 2.01 -9.45
CA LEU A 177 -8.72 2.61 -10.75
C LEU A 177 -9.90 2.62 -11.72
N ARG A 178 -10.78 1.63 -11.65
CA ARG A 178 -11.98 1.54 -12.50
C ARG A 178 -12.98 2.69 -12.27
N TRP A 179 -12.86 3.41 -11.15
CA TRP A 179 -13.81 4.45 -10.75
C TRP A 179 -13.25 5.87 -10.84
N VAL A 180 -11.97 6.05 -11.16
CA VAL A 180 -11.33 7.38 -11.18
C VAL A 180 -11.97 8.37 -12.15
N LYS A 181 -12.69 7.89 -13.18
CA LYS A 181 -13.47 8.75 -14.09
C LYS A 181 -14.86 9.06 -13.56
N LYS A 182 -15.42 8.21 -12.71
CA LYS A 182 -16.74 8.41 -12.09
C LYS A 182 -16.66 9.38 -10.91
N TYR A 183 -15.56 9.33 -10.15
CA TYR A 183 -15.39 10.09 -8.92
C TYR A 183 -14.24 11.11 -9.06
N GLU A 184 -14.60 12.38 -9.27
CA GLU A 184 -13.62 13.45 -9.43
C GLU A 184 -12.82 13.76 -8.16
N ASN A 185 -13.30 13.33 -7.00
CA ASN A 185 -12.66 13.46 -5.70
C ASN A 185 -11.74 12.26 -5.35
N LEU A 186 -11.65 11.23 -6.22
CA LEU A 186 -10.86 10.03 -5.99
C LEU A 186 -9.44 10.17 -6.57
N MET A 187 -8.47 9.83 -5.74
CA MET A 187 -7.06 9.64 -6.09
C MET A 187 -6.64 8.23 -5.69
N VAL A 188 -6.15 7.44 -6.65
CA VAL A 188 -5.63 6.10 -6.39
C VAL A 188 -4.11 6.11 -6.46
N VAL A 189 -3.44 5.69 -5.38
CA VAL A 189 -1.98 5.62 -5.29
C VAL A 189 -1.54 4.17 -5.28
N GLN A 190 -0.62 3.81 -6.18
CA GLN A 190 -0.01 2.48 -6.23
C GLN A 190 1.52 2.58 -6.29
N ALA A 191 2.22 1.48 -5.97
CA ALA A 191 3.67 1.46 -5.93
C ALA A 191 4.27 0.19 -6.52
N PHE A 192 5.33 0.37 -7.30
CA PHE A 192 6.15 -0.73 -7.83
C PHE A 192 7.04 -1.37 -6.77
N THR A 193 7.28 -0.66 -5.67
CA THR A 193 8.28 -1.00 -4.65
C THR A 193 8.08 -2.37 -4.02
N LYS A 194 6.83 -2.81 -3.85
CA LYS A 194 6.48 -4.03 -3.11
C LYS A 194 6.38 -5.24 -4.02
N ILE A 195 5.50 -5.17 -5.02
CA ILE A 195 5.19 -6.29 -5.90
C ILE A 195 6.38 -6.69 -6.79
N TYR A 196 7.20 -5.74 -7.25
CA TYR A 196 8.36 -6.02 -8.09
C TYR A 196 9.69 -6.06 -7.30
N ALA A 197 9.64 -5.98 -5.97
CA ALA A 197 10.82 -6.03 -5.08
C ALA A 197 11.91 -5.01 -5.46
N ILE A 198 11.50 -3.77 -5.76
CA ILE A 198 12.38 -2.64 -6.11
C ILE A 198 12.26 -1.44 -5.15
N PRO A 199 12.27 -1.64 -3.82
CA PRO A 199 12.06 -0.54 -2.88
C PRO A 199 13.17 0.53 -2.96
N GLY A 200 14.37 0.15 -3.35
CA GLY A 200 15.50 1.07 -3.51
C GLY A 200 15.38 2.01 -4.70
N LEU A 201 14.59 1.67 -5.72
CA LEU A 201 14.38 2.52 -6.90
C LEU A 201 13.36 3.63 -6.67
N ARG A 202 12.56 3.54 -5.60
CA ARG A 202 11.58 4.57 -5.25
C ARG A 202 10.66 4.93 -6.40
N LEU A 203 9.74 4.06 -6.80
CA LEU A 203 8.79 4.31 -7.87
C LEU A 203 7.35 4.03 -7.42
N GLY A 204 6.47 4.99 -7.66
CA GLY A 204 5.03 4.88 -7.47
C GLY A 204 4.29 5.75 -8.48
N TYR A 205 2.98 5.62 -8.51
CA TYR A 205 2.13 6.44 -9.35
C TYR A 205 0.80 6.75 -8.67
N LEU A 206 0.22 7.86 -9.08
CA LEU A 206 -1.10 8.32 -8.71
C LEU A 206 -1.94 8.39 -9.98
N VAL A 207 -3.18 7.93 -9.90
CA VAL A 207 -4.19 8.12 -10.95
C VAL A 207 -5.33 8.96 -10.41
N CYS A 208 -5.68 10.01 -11.16
CA CYS A 208 -6.76 10.93 -10.81
C CYS A 208 -7.47 11.40 -12.08
N GLY A 209 -8.79 11.20 -12.17
CA GLY A 209 -9.60 11.63 -13.31
C GLY A 209 -9.80 13.15 -13.39
N ASN A 210 -9.78 13.83 -12.25
CA ASN A 210 -9.95 15.29 -12.16
C ASN A 210 -8.70 16.04 -12.64
N LYS A 211 -8.80 16.68 -13.79
CA LYS A 211 -7.70 17.42 -14.42
C LYS A 211 -7.16 18.53 -13.53
N SER A 212 -8.04 19.35 -12.95
CA SER A 212 -7.65 20.51 -12.13
C SER A 212 -6.89 20.07 -10.87
N LEU A 213 -7.41 19.05 -10.19
CA LEU A 213 -6.75 18.47 -9.01
C LEU A 213 -5.38 17.87 -9.35
N ARG A 214 -5.31 17.12 -10.44
CA ARG A 214 -4.07 16.50 -10.91
C ARG A 214 -3.00 17.55 -11.25
N GLU A 215 -3.37 18.66 -11.92
CA GLU A 215 -2.45 19.75 -12.21
C GLU A 215 -1.96 20.46 -10.94
N LYS A 216 -2.82 20.61 -9.92
CA LYS A 216 -2.40 21.13 -8.61
C LYS A 216 -1.39 20.21 -7.95
N ILE A 217 -1.63 18.89 -7.96
CA ILE A 217 -0.70 17.90 -7.39
C ILE A 217 0.62 17.91 -8.15
N ALA A 218 0.59 17.94 -9.48
CA ALA A 218 1.79 17.95 -10.33
C ALA A 218 2.73 19.12 -10.01
N ARG A 219 2.19 20.30 -9.66
CA ARG A 219 3.00 21.49 -9.27
C ARG A 219 3.73 21.31 -7.93
N ASN A 220 3.38 20.29 -7.15
CA ASN A 220 4.02 19.96 -5.88
C ASN A 220 4.98 18.76 -6.00
N LEU A 221 5.20 18.26 -7.21
CA LEU A 221 6.23 17.25 -7.50
C LEU A 221 7.48 17.97 -8.04
N PRO A 222 8.69 17.61 -7.56
CA PRO A 222 9.92 18.13 -8.12
C PRO A 222 10.08 17.77 -9.59
N GLU A 223 10.71 18.64 -10.37
CA GLU A 223 11.11 18.31 -11.73
C GLU A 223 12.14 17.15 -11.70
N TRP A 224 12.08 16.27 -12.69
CA TRP A 224 12.96 15.09 -12.80
C TRP A 224 12.95 14.17 -11.57
N ASN A 225 11.88 14.17 -10.80
CA ASN A 225 11.76 13.38 -9.56
C ASN A 225 11.96 11.87 -9.75
N VAL A 226 11.60 11.32 -10.92
CA VAL A 226 11.74 9.90 -11.21
C VAL A 226 12.99 9.65 -12.07
N SER A 227 13.97 8.97 -11.51
CA SER A 227 15.25 8.69 -12.18
C SER A 227 15.09 7.88 -13.47
N VAL A 228 16.08 7.99 -14.39
CA VAL A 228 16.15 7.17 -15.62
C VAL A 228 15.98 5.68 -15.31
N ILE A 229 16.69 5.20 -14.30
CA ILE A 229 16.64 3.78 -13.90
C ILE A 229 15.24 3.39 -13.43
N ALA A 230 14.58 4.24 -12.64
CA ALA A 230 13.24 3.97 -12.15
C ALA A 230 12.20 3.95 -13.28
N GLN A 231 12.31 4.88 -14.26
CA GLN A 231 11.42 4.93 -15.41
C GLN A 231 11.52 3.66 -16.27
N GLU A 232 12.74 3.23 -16.62
CA GLU A 232 12.97 2.03 -17.44
C GLU A 232 12.58 0.74 -16.69
N ALA A 233 12.92 0.65 -15.40
CA ALA A 233 12.51 -0.46 -14.55
C ALA A 233 10.98 -0.55 -14.45
N GLY A 234 10.29 0.59 -14.27
CA GLY A 234 8.84 0.68 -14.18
C GLY A 234 8.14 0.25 -15.47
N ALA A 235 8.60 0.76 -16.62
CA ALA A 235 8.04 0.40 -17.92
C ALA A 235 8.18 -1.11 -18.23
N THR A 236 9.27 -1.73 -17.77
CA THR A 236 9.47 -3.17 -17.90
C THR A 236 8.62 -3.96 -16.89
N ALA A 237 8.57 -3.50 -15.65
CA ALA A 237 7.84 -4.14 -14.56
C ALA A 237 6.33 -4.15 -14.82
N ALA A 238 5.76 -3.05 -15.32
CA ALA A 238 4.33 -2.94 -15.61
C ALA A 238 3.82 -4.05 -16.56
N ARG A 239 4.66 -4.52 -17.49
CA ARG A 239 4.33 -5.61 -18.42
C ARG A 239 4.50 -7.02 -17.85
N ALA A 240 5.01 -7.16 -16.62
CA ALA A 240 5.36 -8.46 -16.03
C ALA A 240 4.15 -9.20 -15.41
N ARG A 241 3.02 -9.30 -16.12
CA ARG A 241 1.75 -9.89 -15.63
C ARG A 241 1.92 -11.31 -15.09
N ALA A 242 2.63 -12.17 -15.84
CA ALA A 242 2.89 -13.55 -15.42
C ALA A 242 3.66 -13.63 -14.09
N TYR A 243 4.56 -12.66 -13.84
CA TYR A 243 5.26 -12.53 -12.57
C TYR A 243 4.30 -12.18 -11.43
N VAL A 244 3.39 -11.23 -11.63
CA VAL A 244 2.36 -10.85 -10.65
C VAL A 244 1.48 -12.07 -10.30
N THR A 245 0.92 -12.75 -11.30
CA THR A 245 0.10 -13.95 -11.09
C THR A 245 0.84 -15.07 -10.33
N ARG A 246 2.13 -15.31 -10.68
CA ARG A 246 2.96 -16.28 -9.96
C ARG A 246 3.18 -15.84 -8.51
N THR A 247 3.38 -14.55 -8.27
CA THR A 247 3.56 -13.99 -6.93
C THR A 247 2.31 -14.18 -6.09
N GLN A 248 1.13 -13.85 -6.62
CA GLN A 248 -0.15 -14.00 -5.94
C GLN A 248 -0.36 -15.43 -5.43
N LYS A 249 -0.19 -16.41 -6.33
CA LYS A 249 -0.32 -17.85 -5.98
C LYS A 249 0.70 -18.27 -4.90
N TYR A 250 1.94 -17.79 -5.03
CA TYR A 250 2.98 -18.11 -4.06
C TYR A 250 2.69 -17.51 -2.69
N VAL A 251 2.36 -16.21 -2.65
CA VAL A 251 2.07 -15.48 -1.42
C VAL A 251 0.83 -16.07 -0.73
N GLN A 252 -0.23 -16.36 -1.46
CA GLN A 252 -1.45 -16.98 -0.91
C GLN A 252 -1.14 -18.29 -0.20
N ARG A 253 -0.37 -19.19 -0.85
CA ARG A 253 0.01 -20.49 -0.25
C ARG A 253 0.87 -20.29 1.00
N GLN A 254 1.88 -19.43 0.94
CA GLN A 254 2.80 -19.22 2.05
C GLN A 254 2.15 -18.45 3.21
N ARG A 255 1.21 -17.57 2.92
CA ARG A 255 0.42 -16.87 3.92
C ARG A 255 -0.47 -17.83 4.68
N ALA A 256 -1.23 -18.68 4.00
CA ALA A 256 -2.07 -19.70 4.63
C ALA A 256 -1.24 -20.64 5.52
N PHE A 257 -0.04 -21.04 5.09
CA PHE A 257 0.88 -21.84 5.90
C PHE A 257 1.31 -21.11 7.18
N LEU A 258 1.64 -19.82 7.11
CA LEU A 258 2.02 -19.02 8.27
C LEU A 258 0.84 -18.77 9.21
N GLU A 259 -0.34 -18.42 8.68
CA GLU A 259 -1.55 -18.17 9.45
C GLU A 259 -1.95 -19.40 10.26
N ALA A 260 -1.96 -20.59 9.64
CA ALA A 260 -2.26 -21.85 10.33
C ALA A 260 -1.26 -22.10 11.48
N ALA A 261 0.05 -22.00 11.20
CA ALA A 261 1.07 -22.28 12.22
C ALA A 261 1.04 -21.25 13.39
N LEU A 262 0.76 -19.98 13.11
CA LEU A 262 0.62 -18.96 14.18
C LEU A 262 -0.63 -19.23 15.03
N THR A 263 -1.72 -19.70 14.42
CA THR A 263 -2.93 -20.12 15.14
C THR A 263 -2.66 -21.34 16.01
N ASP A 264 -1.91 -22.33 15.50
CA ASP A 264 -1.50 -23.53 16.25
C ASP A 264 -0.61 -23.16 17.47
N PHE A 265 0.13 -22.08 17.41
CA PHE A 265 0.86 -21.52 18.55
C PHE A 265 -0.04 -20.79 19.56
N GLY A 266 -1.35 -20.71 19.32
CA GLY A 266 -2.31 -20.01 20.18
C GLY A 266 -2.31 -18.50 20.02
N PHE A 267 -1.72 -17.96 18.95
CA PHE A 267 -1.73 -16.51 18.67
C PHE A 267 -3.06 -16.08 18.03
N ARG A 268 -3.51 -14.88 18.32
CA ARG A 268 -4.65 -14.28 17.63
C ARG A 268 -4.19 -13.69 16.31
N VAL A 269 -4.58 -14.30 15.21
CA VAL A 269 -4.14 -13.96 13.85
C VAL A 269 -5.22 -13.14 13.16
N CYS A 270 -4.83 -12.00 12.58
CA CYS A 270 -5.69 -11.25 11.67
C CYS A 270 -5.53 -11.82 10.26
N GLU A 271 -6.58 -12.44 9.73
CA GLU A 271 -6.59 -12.94 8.34
C GLU A 271 -6.27 -11.83 7.37
N SER A 272 -5.30 -12.05 6.49
CA SER A 272 -4.78 -11.05 5.57
C SER A 272 -5.02 -11.42 4.12
N SER A 273 -5.23 -10.43 3.26
CA SER A 273 -5.19 -10.59 1.80
C SER A 273 -3.85 -10.18 1.19
N ALA A 274 -2.98 -9.51 1.96
CA ALA A 274 -1.69 -9.00 1.52
C ALA A 274 -0.52 -9.99 1.70
N ASN A 275 0.70 -9.52 1.50
CA ASN A 275 1.92 -10.30 1.71
C ASN A 275 2.53 -10.13 3.11
N PHE A 276 1.70 -9.87 4.11
CA PHE A 276 2.07 -9.77 5.52
C PHE A 276 0.89 -10.18 6.39
N ILE A 277 1.17 -10.50 7.66
CA ILE A 277 0.20 -10.97 8.65
C ILE A 277 0.38 -10.17 9.91
N LEU A 278 -0.69 -9.57 10.43
CA LEU A 278 -0.79 -9.00 11.77
C LEU A 278 -1.27 -10.08 12.73
N PHE A 279 -0.66 -10.18 13.90
CA PHE A 279 -1.08 -11.10 14.95
C PHE A 279 -0.76 -10.54 16.33
N TYR A 280 -1.42 -11.09 17.35
CA TYR A 280 -1.20 -10.74 18.74
C TYR A 280 -0.72 -11.94 19.55
N THR A 281 0.20 -11.68 20.47
CA THR A 281 0.60 -12.59 21.56
C THR A 281 1.08 -11.78 22.75
N GLU A 282 0.89 -12.33 23.97
CA GLU A 282 1.40 -11.72 25.21
C GLU A 282 2.91 -11.86 25.36
N LEU A 283 3.52 -12.77 24.58
CA LEU A 283 4.96 -12.95 24.59
C LEU A 283 5.68 -11.70 24.06
N PRO A 284 6.79 -11.28 24.69
CA PRO A 284 7.63 -10.18 24.19
C PRO A 284 8.44 -10.64 22.95
N LEU A 285 7.71 -11.12 21.93
CA LEU A 285 8.24 -11.89 20.81
C LEU A 285 9.28 -11.10 20.00
N TYR A 286 9.10 -9.78 19.84
CA TYR A 286 10.08 -8.94 19.18
C TYR A 286 11.47 -9.04 19.86
N LYS A 287 11.52 -8.90 21.19
CA LYS A 287 12.76 -8.96 21.96
C LYS A 287 13.39 -10.36 21.94
N MET A 288 12.54 -11.41 22.01
CA MET A 288 12.99 -12.82 21.99
C MET A 288 13.61 -13.18 20.64
N LEU A 289 12.94 -12.84 19.54
CA LEU A 289 13.41 -13.12 18.18
C LEU A 289 14.64 -12.26 17.81
N LEU A 290 14.71 -11.03 18.30
CA LEU A 290 15.87 -10.17 18.07
C LEU A 290 17.17 -10.78 18.64
N LYS A 291 17.11 -11.45 19.82
CA LYS A 291 18.25 -12.22 20.37
C LYS A 291 18.68 -13.38 19.45
N LYS A 292 17.73 -13.91 18.67
CA LYS A 292 17.98 -14.96 17.65
C LYS A 292 18.30 -14.37 16.26
N LYS A 293 18.55 -13.04 16.16
CA LYS A 293 18.86 -12.29 14.92
C LYS A 293 17.72 -12.32 13.90
N ILE A 294 16.48 -12.47 14.35
CA ILE A 294 15.27 -12.37 13.55
C ILE A 294 14.54 -11.11 13.91
N LEU A 295 14.26 -10.30 12.90
CA LEU A 295 13.53 -9.04 13.06
C LEU A 295 12.11 -9.17 12.54
N ILE A 296 11.13 -9.00 13.43
CA ILE A 296 9.73 -8.80 13.11
C ILE A 296 9.34 -7.34 13.35
N ARG A 297 8.17 -6.92 12.88
CA ARG A 297 7.68 -5.56 13.16
C ARG A 297 6.86 -5.55 14.45
N ASP A 298 7.32 -4.82 15.45
CA ASP A 298 6.53 -4.43 16.61
C ASP A 298 5.54 -3.33 16.19
N CYS A 299 4.24 -3.60 16.32
CA CYS A 299 3.17 -2.71 15.89
C CYS A 299 2.55 -1.89 17.03
N SER A 300 3.14 -1.89 18.23
CA SER A 300 2.65 -1.16 19.39
C SER A 300 2.58 0.36 19.22
N ASN A 301 3.27 0.89 18.23
CA ASN A 301 3.26 2.32 17.89
C ASN A 301 2.25 2.70 16.80
N TYR A 302 1.40 1.78 16.36
CA TYR A 302 0.28 2.13 15.49
C TYR A 302 -0.89 2.61 16.36
N GLU A 303 -1.56 3.67 15.91
CA GLU A 303 -2.82 4.10 16.53
C GLU A 303 -3.83 2.95 16.55
N GLY A 304 -4.50 2.72 17.67
CA GLY A 304 -5.44 1.62 17.84
C GLY A 304 -4.81 0.25 18.14
N LEU A 305 -3.46 0.12 18.17
CA LEU A 305 -2.80 -1.10 18.62
C LEU A 305 -2.03 -0.89 19.93
N THR A 306 -1.80 -1.99 20.64
CA THR A 306 -1.07 -2.01 21.90
C THR A 306 0.16 -2.90 21.82
N GLN A 307 0.90 -3.02 22.92
CA GLN A 307 1.97 -4.00 23.06
C GLN A 307 1.42 -5.43 22.85
N GLY A 308 2.17 -6.27 22.17
CA GLY A 308 1.78 -7.64 21.82
C GLY A 308 1.33 -7.80 20.38
N TYR A 309 1.05 -6.70 19.67
CA TYR A 309 0.78 -6.77 18.23
C TYR A 309 2.07 -6.75 17.41
N TYR A 310 2.20 -7.74 16.56
CA TYR A 310 3.34 -7.92 15.67
C TYR A 310 2.90 -8.13 14.24
N ARG A 311 3.73 -7.68 13.29
CA ARG A 311 3.52 -7.96 11.87
C ARG A 311 4.74 -8.66 11.29
N ILE A 312 4.50 -9.75 10.58
CA ILE A 312 5.50 -10.46 9.78
C ILE A 312 5.20 -10.34 8.29
N ALA A 313 6.23 -10.38 7.46
CA ALA A 313 6.08 -10.48 6.02
C ALA A 313 6.04 -11.94 5.60
N VAL A 314 5.23 -12.24 4.60
CA VAL A 314 5.31 -13.52 3.88
C VAL A 314 6.61 -13.55 3.09
N LYS A 315 7.45 -14.53 3.38
CA LYS A 315 8.78 -14.71 2.82
C LYS A 315 8.89 -15.98 1.98
N ARG A 316 10.11 -16.36 1.59
CA ARG A 316 10.36 -17.68 1.00
C ARG A 316 10.07 -18.77 2.01
N GLU A 317 9.70 -19.96 1.53
CA GLU A 317 9.31 -21.07 2.38
C GLU A 317 10.35 -21.41 3.44
N GLU A 318 11.63 -21.40 3.08
CA GLU A 318 12.73 -21.66 4.00
C GLU A 318 12.81 -20.63 5.13
N GLU A 319 12.68 -19.33 4.79
CA GLU A 319 12.67 -18.24 5.76
C GLU A 319 11.43 -18.32 6.68
N ASN A 320 10.26 -18.67 6.12
CA ASN A 320 9.02 -18.86 6.87
C ASN A 320 9.14 -20.02 7.87
N ARG A 321 9.66 -21.16 7.42
CA ARG A 321 9.91 -22.32 8.28
C ARG A 321 10.91 -22.01 9.39
N GLN A 322 11.98 -21.28 9.07
CA GLN A 322 12.95 -20.82 10.05
C GLN A 322 12.32 -19.91 11.10
N LEU A 323 11.50 -18.93 10.67
CA LEU A 323 10.78 -18.05 11.58
C LEU A 323 9.89 -18.85 12.54
N LEU A 324 9.07 -19.76 12.02
CA LEU A 324 8.18 -20.60 12.84
C LEU A 324 8.95 -21.47 13.82
N LYS A 325 10.07 -22.07 13.41
CA LYS A 325 10.94 -22.84 14.31
C LYS A 325 11.44 -21.97 15.47
N MET A 326 11.89 -20.75 15.17
CA MET A 326 12.41 -19.83 16.20
C MET A 326 11.30 -19.31 17.13
N ILE A 327 10.07 -19.15 16.62
CA ILE A 327 8.89 -18.84 17.47
C ILE A 327 8.61 -20.01 18.42
N GLY A 328 8.56 -21.25 17.93
CA GLY A 328 8.36 -22.46 18.75
C GLY A 328 9.38 -22.55 19.89
N GLU A 329 10.67 -22.36 19.57
CA GLU A 329 11.73 -22.32 20.61
C GLU A 329 11.56 -21.16 21.61
N CYS A 330 10.96 -20.04 21.19
CA CYS A 330 10.65 -18.94 22.14
C CYS A 330 9.51 -19.32 23.09
N ILE A 331 8.52 -20.07 22.62
CA ILE A 331 7.39 -20.54 23.42
C ILE A 331 7.85 -21.57 24.45
N GLU A 332 8.66 -22.55 24.03
CA GLU A 332 9.19 -23.61 24.90
C GLU A 332 10.11 -23.09 26.02
N ASN A 333 10.79 -21.97 25.81
CA ASN A 333 11.75 -21.40 26.75
C ASN A 333 11.18 -20.22 27.59
N ASN A 334 9.87 -20.01 27.57
CA ASN A 334 9.20 -18.98 28.34
C ASN A 334 8.38 -19.59 29.47
#